data_1c393833bda58aaae9b4ee8bfde8d41b
#
_entry.id   1c393833bda58aaae9b4ee8bfde8d41b
#
_cell.length_a   1.000
_cell.length_b   1.000
_cell.length_c   1.000
_cell.angle_alpha   90.00
_cell.angle_beta   90.00
_cell.angle_gamma   90.00
#
_symmetry.space_group_name_H-M   'P 1'
#
loop_
_entity.id
_entity.type
_entity.pdbx_description
1 polymer ?
#
loop_
_entity_poly.entity_id
_entity_poly.type
_entity_poly.pdbx_seq_one_letter_code
_entity_poly.pdbx_strand_id
1 'polypeptide(L)'
;DTTLRDGEQSPGATMDQDEKLRIAKALERMKVDVIEAGFAIASQGDFLSVKAIADTVRESTICSLARAKASDIDRAAEALAGAESGRIHTFLATSPIHMQHKLRLEPDQVVEHAVAAVKHARNHMGDVEFSCEDAGRSELDFLCR
;
A
#
# COMPACT_ATOMS: atom_id res chain seq x y z
N ASP A 1 -1.66 -8.47 7.49
CA ASP A 1 -1.37 -9.58 6.54
C ASP A 1 -1.15 -9.02 5.15
N THR A 2 -0.13 -9.49 4.44
CA THR A 2 0.26 -9.05 3.10
C THR A 2 0.18 -10.17 2.04
N THR A 3 -0.53 -11.24 2.33
CA THR A 3 -0.68 -12.39 1.41
C THR A 3 -1.20 -11.95 0.05
N LEU A 4 -2.19 -11.06 0.03
CA LEU A 4 -2.87 -10.61 -1.19
C LEU A 4 -2.11 -9.53 -1.97
N ARG A 5 -1.00 -9.03 -1.45
CA ARG A 5 -0.15 -8.05 -2.13
C ARG A 5 1.28 -8.58 -2.30
N ASP A 6 2.04 -8.70 -1.23
CA ASP A 6 3.43 -9.16 -1.26
C ASP A 6 3.52 -10.66 -1.56
N GLY A 7 2.66 -11.43 -0.96
CA GLY A 7 2.57 -12.88 -1.18
C GLY A 7 2.27 -13.24 -2.63
N GLU A 8 1.42 -12.47 -3.32
CA GLU A 8 1.09 -12.65 -4.73
C GLU A 8 2.27 -12.43 -5.68
N GLN A 9 3.30 -11.70 -5.25
CA GLN A 9 4.53 -11.49 -6.04
C GLN A 9 5.41 -12.74 -6.15
N SER A 10 5.12 -13.78 -5.35
CA SER A 10 5.83 -15.05 -5.44
C SER A 10 5.52 -15.76 -6.77
N PRO A 11 6.52 -16.39 -7.42
CA PRO A 11 6.29 -17.12 -8.68
C PRO A 11 5.19 -18.18 -8.52
N GLY A 12 4.17 -18.14 -9.40
CA GLY A 12 3.05 -19.07 -9.41
C GLY A 12 1.95 -18.80 -8.38
N ALA A 13 2.03 -17.68 -7.63
CA ALA A 13 1.04 -17.30 -6.63
C ALA A 13 -0.01 -16.28 -7.16
N THR A 14 -0.06 -16.05 -8.46
CA THR A 14 -1.08 -15.16 -9.06
C THR A 14 -2.48 -15.69 -8.79
N MET A 15 -3.35 -14.79 -8.30
CA MET A 15 -4.72 -15.11 -7.92
C MET A 15 -5.72 -14.29 -8.76
N ASP A 16 -6.87 -14.89 -9.08
CA ASP A 16 -7.99 -14.15 -9.62
C ASP A 16 -8.77 -13.38 -8.53
N GLN A 17 -9.73 -12.56 -8.95
CA GLN A 17 -10.50 -11.73 -8.02
C GLN A 17 -11.30 -12.56 -7.02
N ASP A 18 -11.88 -13.70 -7.44
CA ASP A 18 -12.70 -14.54 -6.56
C ASP A 18 -11.83 -15.26 -5.52
N GLU A 19 -10.64 -15.69 -5.92
CA GLU A 19 -9.65 -16.29 -5.03
C GLU A 19 -9.18 -15.28 -3.97
N LYS A 20 -8.82 -14.06 -4.40
CA LYS A 20 -8.45 -12.97 -3.49
C LYS A 20 -9.56 -12.66 -2.49
N LEU A 21 -10.81 -12.59 -2.94
CA LEU A 21 -11.96 -12.32 -2.08
C LEU A 21 -12.19 -13.45 -1.06
N ARG A 22 -12.01 -14.70 -1.47
CA ARG A 22 -12.12 -15.87 -0.57
C ARG A 22 -11.05 -15.84 0.52
N ILE A 23 -9.81 -15.50 0.17
CA ILE A 23 -8.71 -15.38 1.11
C ILE A 23 -8.96 -14.21 2.08
N ALA A 24 -9.38 -13.03 1.58
CA ALA A 24 -9.71 -11.88 2.41
C ALA A 24 -10.77 -12.22 3.47
N LYS A 25 -11.84 -12.93 3.09
CA LYS A 25 -12.86 -13.42 4.01
C LYS A 25 -12.34 -14.44 5.03
N ALA A 26 -11.36 -15.26 4.65
CA ALA A 26 -10.72 -16.19 5.58
C ALA A 26 -9.85 -15.42 6.59
N LEU A 27 -9.08 -14.44 6.15
CA LEU A 27 -8.27 -13.58 7.02
C LEU A 27 -9.15 -12.79 8.01
N GLU A 28 -10.28 -12.24 7.55
CA GLU A 28 -11.26 -11.57 8.41
C GLU A 28 -11.79 -12.51 9.50
N ARG A 29 -12.18 -13.76 9.14
CA ARG A 29 -12.62 -14.77 10.14
C ARG A 29 -11.53 -15.14 11.13
N MET A 30 -10.26 -15.06 10.72
CA MET A 30 -9.11 -15.25 11.60
C MET A 30 -8.82 -14.02 12.49
N LYS A 31 -9.61 -12.95 12.35
CA LYS A 31 -9.46 -11.69 13.10
C LYS A 31 -8.12 -11.01 12.83
N VAL A 32 -7.67 -11.02 11.58
CA VAL A 32 -6.54 -10.21 11.15
C VAL A 32 -6.94 -8.74 11.18
N ASP A 33 -6.15 -7.90 11.86
CA ASP A 33 -6.48 -6.49 12.07
C ASP A 33 -6.46 -5.70 10.75
N VAL A 34 -5.41 -5.92 9.92
CA VAL A 34 -5.20 -5.21 8.64
C VAL A 34 -4.89 -6.20 7.53
N ILE A 35 -5.62 -6.10 6.42
CA ILE A 35 -5.42 -6.91 5.21
C ILE A 35 -4.94 -5.98 4.09
N GLU A 36 -3.69 -6.11 3.66
CA GLU A 36 -3.19 -5.40 2.49
C GLU A 36 -3.66 -6.14 1.23
N ALA A 37 -4.71 -5.59 0.62
CA ALA A 37 -5.52 -6.27 -0.40
C ALA A 37 -4.91 -6.24 -1.80
N GLY A 38 -3.95 -5.34 -2.05
CA GLY A 38 -3.30 -5.23 -3.35
C GLY A 38 -2.71 -3.85 -3.65
N PHE A 39 -2.38 -3.66 -4.93
CA PHE A 39 -1.80 -2.43 -5.47
C PHE A 39 -2.71 -1.88 -6.60
N ALA A 40 -3.70 -1.07 -6.22
CA ALA A 40 -4.82 -0.69 -7.08
C ALA A 40 -4.44 0.00 -8.41
N ILE A 41 -3.25 0.64 -8.49
CA ILE A 41 -2.77 1.29 -9.72
C ILE A 41 -2.08 0.31 -10.68
N ALA A 42 -1.71 -0.90 -10.25
CA ALA A 42 -0.94 -1.84 -11.07
C ALA A 42 -1.71 -2.28 -12.32
N SER A 43 -3.01 -2.56 -12.19
CA SER A 43 -3.90 -2.91 -13.29
C SER A 43 -5.36 -2.62 -12.95
N GLN A 44 -6.24 -2.69 -13.95
CA GLN A 44 -7.69 -2.62 -13.72
C GLN A 44 -8.19 -3.83 -12.92
N GLY A 45 -7.59 -5.01 -13.10
CA GLY A 45 -7.92 -6.22 -12.32
C GLY A 45 -7.56 -6.05 -10.84
N ASP A 46 -6.38 -5.50 -10.54
CA ASP A 46 -5.97 -5.21 -9.16
C ASP A 46 -6.89 -4.18 -8.51
N PHE A 47 -7.25 -3.12 -9.23
CA PHE A 47 -8.23 -2.14 -8.75
C PHE A 47 -9.56 -2.80 -8.38
N LEU A 48 -10.11 -3.61 -9.26
CA LEU A 48 -11.40 -4.28 -9.03
C LEU A 48 -11.31 -5.28 -7.87
N SER A 49 -10.19 -5.97 -7.71
CA SER A 49 -9.96 -6.89 -6.60
C SER A 49 -9.90 -6.17 -5.26
N VAL A 50 -9.13 -5.08 -5.15
CA VAL A 50 -9.06 -4.25 -3.94
C VAL A 50 -10.45 -3.70 -3.61
N LYS A 51 -11.16 -3.16 -4.62
CA LYS A 51 -12.50 -2.62 -4.45
C LYS A 51 -13.50 -3.68 -3.97
N ALA A 52 -13.50 -4.87 -4.56
CA ALA A 52 -14.41 -5.96 -4.16
C ALA A 52 -14.16 -6.40 -2.71
N ILE A 53 -12.90 -6.44 -2.27
CA ILE A 53 -12.52 -6.74 -0.89
C ILE A 53 -13.00 -5.62 0.05
N ALA A 54 -12.75 -4.35 -0.31
CA ALA A 54 -13.19 -3.19 0.45
C ALA A 54 -14.72 -3.12 0.60
N ASP A 55 -15.45 -3.44 -0.45
CA ASP A 55 -16.93 -3.48 -0.44
C ASP A 55 -17.51 -4.65 0.39
N THR A 56 -16.70 -5.69 0.71
CA THR A 56 -17.19 -6.94 1.32
C THR A 56 -16.75 -7.14 2.76
N VAL A 57 -15.48 -6.90 3.08
CA VAL A 57 -14.88 -7.11 4.41
C VAL A 57 -15.30 -5.98 5.35
N ARG A 58 -15.72 -6.30 6.58
CA ARG A 58 -16.28 -5.34 7.54
C ARG A 58 -15.55 -5.28 8.88
N GLU A 59 -14.90 -6.36 9.29
CA GLU A 59 -14.28 -6.46 10.61
C GLU A 59 -12.75 -6.25 10.61
N SER A 60 -12.11 -6.17 9.41
CA SER A 60 -10.70 -5.88 9.24
C SER A 60 -10.51 -4.55 8.51
N THR A 61 -9.45 -3.84 8.80
CA THR A 61 -9.03 -2.68 7.99
C THR A 61 -8.48 -3.14 6.65
N ILE A 62 -9.01 -2.62 5.55
CA ILE A 62 -8.52 -2.92 4.21
C ILE A 62 -7.49 -1.90 3.78
N CYS A 63 -6.32 -2.37 3.43
CA CYS A 63 -5.18 -1.56 3.04
C CYS A 63 -4.90 -1.70 1.54
N SER A 64 -4.57 -0.61 0.86
CA SER A 64 -4.05 -0.61 -0.51
C SER A 64 -2.70 0.05 -0.57
N LEU A 65 -1.74 -0.62 -1.23
CA LEU A 65 -0.42 -0.05 -1.50
C LEU A 65 -0.50 1.07 -2.54
N ALA A 66 0.31 2.10 -2.37
CA ALA A 66 0.46 3.21 -3.30
C ALA A 66 1.90 3.75 -3.26
N ARG A 67 2.53 3.94 -4.42
CA ARG A 67 3.78 4.72 -4.46
C ARG A 67 3.52 6.14 -3.99
N ALA A 68 4.56 6.85 -3.55
CA ALA A 68 4.50 8.25 -3.15
C ALA A 68 4.24 9.18 -4.37
N LYS A 69 3.12 8.95 -5.06
CA LYS A 69 2.62 9.71 -6.22
C LYS A 69 1.13 9.97 -6.06
N ALA A 70 0.68 11.18 -6.33
CA ALA A 70 -0.73 11.55 -6.20
C ALA A 70 -1.67 10.59 -6.94
N SER A 71 -1.36 10.27 -8.20
CA SER A 71 -2.18 9.34 -9.01
C SER A 71 -2.36 7.95 -8.40
N ASP A 72 -1.32 7.42 -7.75
CA ASP A 72 -1.37 6.11 -7.11
C ASP A 72 -2.21 6.17 -5.83
N ILE A 73 -2.03 7.23 -5.05
CA ILE A 73 -2.76 7.50 -3.81
C ILE A 73 -4.24 7.71 -4.11
N ASP A 74 -4.57 8.52 -5.13
CA ASP A 74 -5.95 8.76 -5.56
C ASP A 74 -6.62 7.46 -6.00
N ARG A 75 -5.90 6.60 -6.73
CA ARG A 75 -6.41 5.31 -7.19
C ARG A 75 -6.64 4.33 -6.04
N ALA A 76 -5.76 4.32 -5.04
CA ALA A 76 -5.94 3.54 -3.82
C ALA A 76 -7.17 4.03 -3.03
N ALA A 77 -7.32 5.34 -2.86
CA ALA A 77 -8.46 5.94 -2.20
C ALA A 77 -9.79 5.59 -2.89
N GLU A 78 -9.82 5.66 -4.23
CA GLU A 78 -11.00 5.28 -5.03
C GLU A 78 -11.38 3.80 -4.82
N ALA A 79 -10.39 2.90 -4.80
CA ALA A 79 -10.63 1.47 -4.57
C ALA A 79 -11.13 1.18 -3.15
N LEU A 80 -10.69 1.96 -2.17
CA LEU A 80 -11.04 1.81 -0.76
C LEU A 80 -12.33 2.54 -0.35
N ALA A 81 -12.97 3.28 -1.25
CA ALA A 81 -14.12 4.14 -0.92
C ALA A 81 -15.31 3.41 -0.27
N GLY A 82 -15.45 2.10 -0.50
CA GLY A 82 -16.50 1.25 0.09
C GLY A 82 -16.09 0.52 1.38
N ALA A 83 -14.86 0.70 1.85
CA ALA A 83 -14.38 0.03 3.06
C ALA A 83 -15.01 0.61 4.32
N GLU A 84 -15.39 -0.24 5.28
CA GLU A 84 -15.80 0.19 6.62
C GLU A 84 -14.62 0.85 7.37
N SER A 85 -13.43 0.26 7.23
CA SER A 85 -12.17 0.79 7.69
C SER A 85 -11.14 0.64 6.59
N GLY A 86 -10.59 1.76 6.12
CA GLY A 86 -9.61 1.77 5.03
C GLY A 86 -8.30 2.41 5.44
N ARG A 87 -7.20 1.90 4.89
CA ARG A 87 -5.84 2.43 5.07
C ARG A 87 -5.16 2.60 3.72
N ILE A 88 -4.53 3.73 3.49
CA ILE A 88 -3.60 3.91 2.38
C ILE A 88 -2.18 3.66 2.91
N HIS A 89 -1.48 2.67 2.33
CA HIS A 89 -0.08 2.42 2.60
C HIS A 89 0.76 3.03 1.48
N THR A 90 1.43 4.13 1.74
CA THR A 90 2.36 4.75 0.79
C THR A 90 3.80 4.50 1.17
N PHE A 91 4.69 4.43 0.19
CA PHE A 91 6.09 4.12 0.42
C PHE A 91 7.02 4.90 -0.51
N LEU A 92 8.25 5.08 -0.06
CA LEU A 92 9.32 5.68 -0.86
C LEU A 92 10.65 5.03 -0.51
N ALA A 93 11.52 4.84 -1.51
CA ALA A 93 12.83 4.26 -1.28
C ALA A 93 13.74 5.21 -0.50
N THR A 94 14.45 4.68 0.49
CA THR A 94 15.29 5.44 1.43
C THR A 94 16.75 5.02 1.42
N SER A 95 17.11 3.94 0.71
CA SER A 95 18.51 3.55 0.59
C SER A 95 19.30 4.47 -0.35
N PRO A 96 20.60 4.73 -0.06
CA PRO A 96 21.44 5.60 -0.89
C PRO A 96 21.45 5.19 -2.36
N ILE A 97 21.51 3.90 -2.65
CA ILE A 97 21.51 3.37 -4.03
C ILE A 97 20.21 3.71 -4.76
N HIS A 98 19.06 3.60 -4.09
CA HIS A 98 17.76 3.93 -4.71
C HIS A 98 17.55 5.44 -4.82
N MET A 99 17.95 6.22 -3.82
CA MET A 99 17.89 7.69 -3.91
C MET A 99 18.68 8.19 -5.10
N GLN A 100 19.92 7.70 -5.29
CA GLN A 100 20.83 8.15 -6.35
C GLN A 100 20.39 7.65 -7.74
N HIS A 101 20.06 6.36 -7.89
CA HIS A 101 19.90 5.74 -9.22
C HIS A 101 18.44 5.60 -9.66
N LYS A 102 17.51 5.37 -8.73
CA LYS A 102 16.08 5.19 -9.01
C LYS A 102 15.31 6.52 -8.93
N LEU A 103 15.45 7.23 -7.81
CA LEU A 103 14.73 8.48 -7.58
C LEU A 103 15.44 9.68 -8.18
N ARG A 104 16.77 9.68 -8.16
CA ARG A 104 17.64 10.82 -8.55
C ARG A 104 17.32 12.07 -7.72
N LEU A 105 17.19 11.87 -6.42
CA LEU A 105 16.85 12.87 -5.43
C LEU A 105 17.88 12.89 -4.31
N GLU A 106 18.14 14.08 -3.77
CA GLU A 106 18.89 14.25 -2.54
C GLU A 106 18.04 13.83 -1.31
N PRO A 107 18.68 13.43 -0.19
CA PRO A 107 17.98 12.96 0.99
C PRO A 107 16.88 13.90 1.51
N ASP A 108 17.12 15.20 1.53
CA ASP A 108 16.12 16.18 1.96
C ASP A 108 14.89 16.23 1.04
N GLN A 109 15.10 16.08 -0.27
CA GLN A 109 14.02 15.99 -1.25
C GLN A 109 13.20 14.71 -1.07
N VAL A 110 13.84 13.61 -0.68
CA VAL A 110 13.12 12.34 -0.38
C VAL A 110 12.20 12.53 0.83
N VAL A 111 12.67 13.21 1.88
CA VAL A 111 11.83 13.53 3.04
C VAL A 111 10.66 14.43 2.64
N GLU A 112 10.90 15.48 1.85
CA GLU A 112 9.84 16.36 1.35
C GLU A 112 8.78 15.60 0.55
N HIS A 113 9.21 14.69 -0.34
CA HIS A 113 8.30 13.83 -1.12
C HIS A 113 7.49 12.90 -0.23
N ALA A 114 8.11 12.27 0.78
CA ALA A 114 7.43 11.41 1.74
C ALA A 114 6.35 12.19 2.50
N VAL A 115 6.69 13.36 3.02
CA VAL A 115 5.76 14.25 3.72
C VAL A 115 4.60 14.68 2.82
N ALA A 116 4.89 15.05 1.58
CA ALA A 116 3.86 15.44 0.60
C ALA A 116 2.91 14.29 0.31
N ALA A 117 3.43 13.07 0.09
CA ALA A 117 2.63 11.87 -0.17
C ALA A 117 1.73 11.51 1.01
N VAL A 118 2.27 11.52 2.24
CA VAL A 118 1.48 11.24 3.45
C VAL A 118 0.39 12.29 3.64
N LYS A 119 0.69 13.58 3.45
CA LYS A 119 -0.31 14.65 3.53
C LYS A 119 -1.41 14.47 2.48
N HIS A 120 -1.04 14.11 1.25
CA HIS A 120 -2.01 13.85 0.18
C HIS A 120 -2.92 12.65 0.53
N ALA A 121 -2.34 11.54 1.00
CA ALA A 121 -3.10 10.38 1.45
C ALA A 121 -4.06 10.71 2.61
N ARG A 122 -3.61 11.56 3.56
CA ARG A 122 -4.42 12.03 4.68
C ARG A 122 -5.63 12.88 4.28
N ASN A 123 -5.64 13.48 3.10
CA ASN A 123 -6.81 14.19 2.59
C ASN A 123 -7.93 13.23 2.17
N HIS A 124 -7.60 11.98 1.86
CA HIS A 124 -8.55 10.94 1.46
C HIS A 124 -8.98 10.06 2.63
N MET A 125 -8.03 9.74 3.53
CA MET A 125 -8.25 8.73 4.54
C MET A 125 -7.54 9.07 5.86
N GLY A 126 -8.21 8.85 6.99
CA GLY A 126 -7.67 9.15 8.32
C GLY A 126 -6.53 8.23 8.73
N ASP A 127 -6.56 6.97 8.27
CA ASP A 127 -5.51 5.97 8.55
C ASP A 127 -4.55 5.87 7.35
N VAL A 128 -3.30 6.23 7.58
CA VAL A 128 -2.24 6.22 6.57
C VAL A 128 -0.99 5.57 7.16
N GLU A 129 -0.47 4.58 6.46
CA GLU A 129 0.81 3.95 6.75
C GLU A 129 1.87 4.47 5.78
N PHE A 130 3.07 4.72 6.29
CA PHE A 130 4.24 5.02 5.47
C PHE A 130 5.35 4.02 5.75
N SER A 131 5.97 3.49 4.70
CA SER A 131 7.12 2.61 4.83
C SER A 131 8.31 3.06 3.98
N CYS A 132 9.49 2.76 4.51
CA CYS A 132 10.76 3.01 3.84
C CYS A 132 11.13 1.79 2.99
N GLU A 133 11.01 1.91 1.65
CA GLU A 133 11.45 0.84 0.75
C GLU A 133 12.96 0.68 0.85
N ASP A 134 13.41 -0.58 0.96
CA ASP A 134 14.81 -0.94 1.10
C ASP A 134 15.45 -0.42 2.42
N ALA A 135 14.67 -0.42 3.49
CA ALA A 135 15.10 0.05 4.81
C ALA A 135 16.35 -0.68 5.34
N GLY A 136 16.52 -1.97 5.00
CA GLY A 136 17.69 -2.75 5.42
C GLY A 136 19.03 -2.25 4.86
N ARG A 137 19.01 -1.42 3.81
CA ARG A 137 20.19 -0.76 3.23
C ARG A 137 20.19 0.76 3.42
N SER A 138 19.24 1.26 4.18
CA SER A 138 19.14 2.70 4.49
C SER A 138 19.97 3.06 5.70
N GLU A 139 20.51 4.27 5.72
CA GLU A 139 21.24 4.80 6.87
C GLU A 139 20.27 5.00 8.05
N LEU A 140 20.66 4.52 9.24
CA LEU A 140 19.81 4.55 10.43
C LEU A 140 19.37 5.97 10.79
N ASP A 141 20.31 6.93 10.76
CA ASP A 141 20.02 8.33 11.07
C ASP A 141 19.02 8.93 10.08
N PHE A 142 19.05 8.50 8.81
CA PHE A 142 18.09 8.94 7.81
C PHE A 142 16.69 8.36 8.08
N LEU A 143 16.60 7.09 8.49
CA LEU A 143 15.31 6.47 8.85
C LEU A 143 14.67 7.12 10.08
N CYS A 144 15.45 7.71 10.96
CA CYS A 144 14.95 8.41 12.17
C CYS A 144 14.42 9.83 11.91
N ARG A 145 14.59 10.35 10.70
CA ARG A 145 14.10 11.67 10.27
C ARG A 145 12.64 11.65 9.91
#